data_c8182b83b9b267f975757f9b0556686e
#
_entry.id   c8182b83b9b267f975757f9b0556686e
#
_cell.length_a   1.000
_cell.length_b   1.000
_cell.length_c   1.000
_cell.angle_alpha   90.00
_cell.angle_beta   90.00
_cell.angle_gamma   90.00
#
_symmetry.space_group_name_H-M   'P 1'
#
loop_
_entity.id
_entity.type
_entity.pdbx_description
1 polymer ?
#
loop_
_entity_poly.entity_id
_entity_poly.type
_entity_poly.pdbx_seq_one_letter_code
_entity_poly.pdbx_strand_id
1 'polypeptide(L)'
;MTSLAISHISELVVYRNYPIERADKVTTRFGDTILFSIRDRDTPDQPQYKVFLPQRYASAFKDEDIQAINDGTTVWYLVSKGRCAITNAYQLSVE
;
A
#
# COMPACT_ATOMS: atom_id res chain seq x y z
N MET A 1 0.21 -19.82 13.25
CA MET A 1 0.63 -18.62 12.52
C MET A 1 -0.59 -17.80 12.12
N THR A 2 -0.57 -16.54 12.42
CA THR A 2 -1.70 -15.68 12.11
C THR A 2 -1.57 -15.18 10.68
N SER A 3 -2.59 -15.39 9.86
CA SER A 3 -2.60 -14.80 8.52
C SER A 3 -2.86 -13.30 8.63
N LEU A 4 -2.21 -12.51 7.78
CA LEU A 4 -2.40 -11.08 7.75
C LEU A 4 -3.77 -10.75 7.14
N ALA A 5 -4.51 -9.89 7.80
CA ALA A 5 -5.78 -9.42 7.27
C ALA A 5 -5.52 -8.44 6.13
N ILE A 6 -6.35 -8.54 5.08
CA ILE A 6 -6.33 -7.55 3.99
C ILE A 6 -7.17 -6.37 4.45
N SER A 7 -6.55 -5.19 4.52
CA SER A 7 -7.22 -3.97 4.93
C SER A 7 -7.57 -3.12 3.73
N HIS A 8 -8.65 -2.36 3.84
CA HIS A 8 -9.00 -1.38 2.81
C HIS A 8 -8.23 -0.08 3.07
N ILE A 9 -7.89 0.65 1.99
CA ILE A 9 -7.15 1.91 2.13
C ILE A 9 -7.89 2.94 2.99
N SER A 10 -9.22 2.84 3.08
CA SER A 10 -10.03 3.73 3.92
C SER A 10 -9.76 3.54 5.42
N GLU A 11 -9.15 2.43 5.81
CA GLU A 11 -8.82 2.13 7.20
C GLU A 11 -7.50 2.75 7.63
N LEU A 12 -6.71 3.25 6.69
CA LEU A 12 -5.43 3.87 7.00
C LEU A 12 -5.64 5.26 7.61
N VAL A 13 -4.80 5.60 8.58
CA VAL A 13 -4.83 6.94 9.18
C VAL A 13 -4.27 7.93 8.17
N VAL A 14 -5.04 8.98 7.89
CA VAL A 14 -4.68 10.00 6.90
C VAL A 14 -3.40 10.71 7.33
N TYR A 15 -2.49 10.89 6.37
CA TYR A 15 -1.18 11.54 6.53
C TYR A 15 -0.19 10.80 7.44
N ARG A 16 -0.49 9.55 7.81
CA ARG A 16 0.47 8.71 8.51
C ARG A 16 1.35 7.99 7.49
N ASN A 17 2.64 7.93 7.75
CA ASN A 17 3.59 7.23 6.89
C ASN A 17 3.64 5.75 7.25
N TYR A 18 3.26 4.90 6.31
CA TYR A 18 3.32 3.45 6.48
C TYR A 18 4.47 2.90 5.63
N PRO A 19 5.56 2.42 6.23
CA PRO A 19 6.64 1.84 5.44
C PRO A 19 6.16 0.60 4.69
N ILE A 20 6.50 0.54 3.41
CA ILE A 20 6.16 -0.58 2.55
C ILE A 20 7.27 -1.61 2.67
N GLU A 21 6.95 -2.77 3.25
CA GLU A 21 7.93 -3.82 3.48
C GLU A 21 8.03 -4.79 2.31
N ARG A 22 6.94 -4.95 1.56
CA ARG A 22 6.90 -5.84 0.41
C ARG A 22 5.83 -5.37 -0.57
N ALA A 23 6.07 -5.64 -1.85
CA ALA A 23 5.11 -5.39 -2.92
C ALA A 23 5.03 -6.64 -3.80
N ASP A 24 3.83 -7.13 -4.04
CA ASP A 24 3.58 -8.29 -4.88
C ASP A 24 2.59 -7.95 -5.98
N LYS A 25 2.91 -8.33 -7.22
CA LYS A 25 1.96 -8.25 -8.31
C LYS A 25 0.96 -9.38 -8.19
N VAL A 26 -0.32 -9.04 -8.20
CA VAL A 26 -1.41 -10.02 -8.10
C VAL A 26 -2.42 -9.79 -9.21
N THR A 27 -3.06 -10.86 -9.66
CA THR A 27 -4.14 -10.78 -10.63
C THR A 27 -5.46 -10.97 -9.91
N THR A 28 -6.36 -10.00 -10.07
CA THR A 28 -7.68 -10.04 -9.48
C THR A 28 -8.73 -10.13 -10.60
N ARG A 29 -9.99 -10.31 -10.22
CA ARG A 29 -11.09 -10.29 -11.20
C ARG A 29 -11.21 -8.95 -11.94
N PHE A 30 -10.63 -7.90 -11.35
CA PHE A 30 -10.66 -6.55 -11.93
C PHE A 30 -9.38 -6.22 -12.70
N GLY A 31 -8.47 -7.18 -12.87
CA GLY A 31 -7.21 -7.03 -13.55
C GLY A 31 -6.00 -7.09 -12.60
N ASP A 32 -4.84 -6.79 -13.13
CA ASP A 32 -3.60 -6.84 -12.38
C ASP A 32 -3.49 -5.64 -11.45
N THR A 33 -3.02 -5.88 -10.24
CA THR A 33 -2.77 -4.82 -9.27
C THR A 33 -1.56 -5.19 -8.41
N ILE A 34 -1.28 -4.36 -7.41
CA ILE A 34 -0.18 -4.58 -6.49
C ILE A 34 -0.73 -4.70 -5.09
N LEU A 35 -0.28 -5.71 -4.36
CA LEU A 35 -0.58 -5.90 -2.95
C LEU A 35 0.62 -5.45 -2.14
N PHE A 36 0.46 -4.40 -1.35
CA PHE A 36 1.51 -3.92 -0.46
C PHE A 36 1.37 -4.56 0.91
N SER A 37 2.51 -4.95 1.48
CA SER A 37 2.61 -5.27 2.91
C SER A 37 3.21 -4.06 3.59
N ILE A 38 2.43 -3.42 4.47
CA ILE A 38 2.82 -2.20 5.16
C ILE A 38 2.79 -2.41 6.65
N ARG A 39 3.53 -1.58 7.39
CA ARG A 39 3.60 -1.67 8.85
C ARG A 39 3.18 -0.36 9.48
N ASP A 40 2.35 -0.45 10.53
CA ASP A 40 1.95 0.69 11.32
C ASP A 40 2.89 0.84 12.50
N ARG A 41 3.89 1.71 12.36
CA ARG A 41 4.91 1.94 13.40
C ARG A 41 4.41 2.80 14.55
N ASP A 42 3.30 3.50 14.36
CA ASP A 42 2.77 4.42 15.37
C ASP A 42 1.87 3.71 16.37
N THR A 43 1.51 2.46 16.09
CA THR A 43 0.74 1.63 17.00
C THR A 43 1.69 0.77 17.84
N PRO A 44 1.43 0.58 19.16
CA PRO A 44 2.36 -0.13 20.03
C PRO A 44 2.79 -1.51 19.57
N ASP A 45 1.87 -2.29 18.98
CA ASP A 45 2.16 -3.63 18.49
C ASP A 45 2.80 -3.64 17.10
N GLN A 46 2.91 -2.48 16.46
CA GLN A 46 3.43 -2.32 15.11
C GLN A 46 2.85 -3.37 14.14
N PRO A 47 1.51 -3.42 14.01
CA PRO A 47 0.87 -4.43 13.18
C PRO A 47 1.21 -4.26 11.70
N GLN A 48 1.24 -5.38 11.00
CA GLN A 48 1.43 -5.40 9.56
C GLN A 48 0.08 -5.56 8.87
N TYR A 49 -0.15 -4.78 7.83
CA TYR A 49 -1.37 -4.83 7.04
C TYR A 49 -1.04 -5.13 5.58
N LYS A 50 -1.97 -5.80 4.90
CA LYS A 50 -1.91 -5.96 3.45
C LYS A 50 -2.99 -5.08 2.82
N VAL A 51 -2.59 -4.27 1.84
CA VAL A 51 -3.47 -3.31 1.19
C VAL A 51 -3.34 -3.43 -0.32
N PHE A 52 -4.47 -3.58 -1.02
CA PHE A 52 -4.48 -3.53 -2.47
C PHE A 52 -4.35 -2.08 -2.94
N LEU A 53 -3.42 -1.86 -3.86
CA LEU A 53 -3.25 -0.56 -4.48
C LEU A 53 -4.32 -0.39 -5.58
N PRO A 54 -5.04 0.73 -5.64
CA PRO A 54 -5.96 0.98 -6.76
C PRO A 54 -5.23 0.89 -8.10
N GLN A 55 -5.89 0.32 -9.11
CA GLN A 55 -5.26 0.06 -10.40
C GLN A 55 -4.64 1.30 -11.04
N ARG A 56 -5.25 2.46 -10.86
CA ARG A 56 -4.72 3.71 -11.39
C ARG A 56 -3.33 4.06 -10.85
N TYR A 57 -3.03 3.62 -9.63
CA TYR A 57 -1.70 3.80 -9.04
C TYR A 57 -0.77 2.64 -9.38
N ALA A 58 -1.32 1.44 -9.51
CA ALA A 58 -0.53 0.25 -9.81
C ALA A 58 0.20 0.37 -11.15
N SER A 59 -0.42 1.00 -12.12
CA SER A 59 0.18 1.18 -13.45
C SER A 59 1.42 2.10 -13.44
N ALA A 60 1.59 2.89 -12.39
CA ALA A 60 2.74 3.77 -12.26
C ALA A 60 4.00 3.04 -11.75
N PHE A 61 3.84 1.82 -11.24
CA PHE A 61 4.95 1.04 -10.71
C PHE A 61 5.50 0.10 -11.77
N LYS A 62 6.82 0.14 -11.94
CA LYS A 62 7.53 -0.78 -12.83
C LYS A 62 8.03 -1.97 -12.04
N ASP A 63 8.40 -3.05 -12.73
CA ASP A 63 8.95 -4.24 -12.08
C ASP A 63 10.20 -3.92 -11.28
N GLU A 64 11.03 -3.00 -11.75
CA GLU A 64 12.23 -2.58 -11.05
C GLU A 64 11.90 -1.86 -9.73
N ASP A 65 10.80 -1.11 -9.68
CA ASP A 65 10.37 -0.44 -8.44
C ASP A 65 9.93 -1.47 -7.40
N ILE A 66 9.19 -2.48 -7.84
CA ILE A 66 8.72 -3.57 -6.98
C ILE A 66 9.90 -4.35 -6.45
N GLN A 67 10.87 -4.66 -7.30
CA GLN A 67 12.07 -5.38 -6.91
C GLN A 67 12.89 -4.59 -5.90
N ALA A 68 13.03 -3.28 -6.09
CA ALA A 68 13.78 -2.43 -5.18
C ALA A 68 13.14 -2.41 -3.78
N ILE A 69 11.81 -2.42 -3.70
CA ILE A 69 11.09 -2.50 -2.44
C ILE A 69 11.38 -3.84 -1.76
N ASN A 70 11.26 -4.94 -2.50
CA ASN A 70 11.41 -6.29 -1.96
C ASN A 70 12.86 -6.61 -1.56
N ASP A 71 13.83 -6.01 -2.26
CA ASP A 71 15.25 -6.17 -1.95
C ASP A 71 15.72 -5.30 -0.79
N GLY A 72 14.88 -4.35 -0.36
CA GLY A 72 15.25 -3.39 0.68
C GLY A 72 16.20 -2.30 0.20
N THR A 73 16.40 -2.18 -1.12
CA THR A 73 17.28 -1.15 -1.69
C THR A 73 16.68 0.24 -1.52
N THR A 74 15.35 0.33 -1.60
CA THR A 74 14.62 1.58 -1.46
C THR A 74 13.52 1.38 -0.42
N VAL A 75 13.39 2.32 0.49
CA VAL A 75 12.29 2.34 1.47
C VAL A 75 11.28 3.38 1.02
N TRP A 76 10.09 2.93 0.71
CA TRP A 76 8.99 3.80 0.33
C TRP A 76 7.92 3.78 1.42
N TYR A 77 7.20 4.88 1.54
CA TYR A 77 6.12 5.01 2.51
C TYR A 77 4.81 5.22 1.79
N LEU A 78 3.79 4.47 2.19
CA LEU A 78 2.42 4.67 1.70
C LEU A 78 1.74 5.70 2.60
N VAL A 79 1.20 6.75 2.00
CA VAL A 79 0.52 7.82 2.73
C VAL A 79 -0.88 7.98 2.16
N SER A 80 -1.89 7.88 3.01
CA SER A 80 -3.26 8.17 2.61
C SER A 80 -3.50 9.67 2.71
N LYS A 81 -3.99 10.26 1.62
CA LYS A 81 -4.34 11.69 1.58
C LYS A 81 -5.83 11.92 1.86
N GLY A 82 -6.56 10.85 2.18
CA GLY A 82 -7.98 10.92 2.44
C GLY A 82 -8.80 10.81 1.16
N ARG A 83 -10.10 11.05 1.29
CA ARG A 83 -11.04 10.96 0.18
C ARG A 83 -11.23 12.31 -0.47
N CYS A 84 -11.13 12.35 -1.80
CA CYS A 84 -11.40 13.56 -2.55
C CYS A 84 -12.91 13.82 -2.58
N ALA A 85 -13.34 15.01 -2.16
CA ALA A 85 -14.75 15.37 -2.11
C ALA A 85 -15.39 15.46 -3.50
N ILE A 86 -14.61 15.78 -4.52
CA ILE A 86 -15.10 15.94 -5.89
C ILE A 86 -15.30 14.58 -6.56
N THR A 87 -14.30 13.70 -6.49
CA THR A 87 -14.33 12.42 -7.18
C THR A 87 -14.78 11.26 -6.30
N ASN A 88 -14.89 11.50 -4.99
CA ASN A 88 -15.24 10.49 -3.99
C ASN A 88 -14.27 9.30 -3.97
N ALA A 89 -13.06 9.49 -4.49
CA ALA A 89 -12.01 8.46 -4.53
C ALA A 89 -10.93 8.76 -3.49
N TYR A 90 -10.36 7.70 -2.93
CA TYR A 90 -9.24 7.83 -2.01
C TYR A 90 -7.97 8.19 -2.77
N GLN A 91 -7.20 9.11 -2.21
CA GLN A 91 -5.93 9.52 -2.78
C GLN A 91 -4.79 8.96 -1.94
N LEU A 92 -3.77 8.46 -2.63
CA LEU A 92 -2.60 7.87 -2.02
C LEU A 92 -1.35 8.53 -2.59
N SER A 93 -0.30 8.52 -1.80
CA SER A 93 1.02 8.92 -2.23
C SER A 93 2.02 7.85 -1.80
N VAL A 94 3.00 7.60 -2.64
CA VAL A 94 4.12 6.72 -2.30
C VAL A 94 5.36 7.59 -2.30
N GLU A 95 5.96 7.75 -1.14
CA GLU A 95 7.03 8.69 -0.91
C GLU A 95 8.32 8.09 -0.40
#